data_a692668900e720e2dd68d4eb85fefae2
#
_entry.id   a692668900e720e2dd68d4eb85fefae2
#
_cell.length_a   1.000
_cell.length_b   1.000
_cell.length_c   1.000
_cell.angle_alpha   90.00
_cell.angle_beta   90.00
_cell.angle_gamma   90.00
#
_symmetry.space_group_name_H-M   'P 1'
#
loop_
_entity.id
_entity.type
_entity.pdbx_description
1 polymer ?
#
loop_
_entity_poly.entity_id
_entity_poly.type
_entity_poly.pdbx_seq_one_letter_code
_entity_poly.pdbx_strand_id
1 'polypeptide(L)'
;MANADFMHRWFEEVWNKKSEAAIDEMLAPGAIGHGLQDPDGGDKIIGPESFKRLHRQFVAAYPDIHIEVLDTFVDGDKVGARCRVTGTHTGDALGMAPTNGRVDFTGMLVVRLDNERIVEAWNQFDFMTMYSQLGVLSLNV
;
A
#
# COMPACT_ATOMS: atom_id res chain seq x y z
N MET A 1 5.97 21.96 -4.09
CA MET A 1 4.86 21.69 -5.01
C MET A 1 4.75 20.19 -5.26
N ALA A 2 3.55 19.64 -5.21
CA ALA A 2 3.34 18.22 -5.49
C ALA A 2 3.66 17.91 -6.95
N ASN A 3 4.26 16.73 -7.20
CA ASN A 3 4.54 16.30 -8.55
C ASN A 3 4.29 14.79 -8.69
N ALA A 4 3.98 14.37 -9.92
CA ALA A 4 3.59 12.98 -10.22
C ALA A 4 4.72 11.98 -9.95
N ASP A 5 5.97 12.40 -10.02
CA ASP A 5 7.13 11.52 -9.79
C ASP A 5 7.16 10.98 -8.35
N PHE A 6 6.52 11.68 -7.41
CA PHE A 6 6.45 11.23 -6.02
C PHE A 6 5.82 9.85 -5.91
N MET A 7 4.71 9.59 -6.61
CA MET A 7 4.03 8.29 -6.54
C MET A 7 4.86 7.19 -7.17
N HIS A 8 5.55 7.46 -8.27
CA HIS A 8 6.47 6.48 -8.88
C HIS A 8 7.59 6.13 -7.91
N ARG A 9 8.17 7.12 -7.25
CA ARG A 9 9.23 6.92 -6.28
C ARG A 9 8.74 6.16 -5.05
N TRP A 10 7.56 6.52 -4.52
CA TRP A 10 6.97 5.85 -3.36
C TRP A 10 6.80 4.36 -3.59
N PHE A 11 6.14 3.98 -4.70
CA PHE A 11 5.87 2.57 -4.96
C PHE A 11 7.14 1.80 -5.31
N GLU A 12 8.08 2.40 -6.03
CA GLU A 12 9.33 1.73 -6.36
C GLU A 12 10.20 1.50 -5.13
N GLU A 13 10.43 2.53 -4.31
CA GLU A 13 11.34 2.40 -3.18
C GLU A 13 10.71 1.69 -2.00
N VAL A 14 9.48 2.03 -1.63
CA VAL A 14 8.82 1.49 -0.45
C VAL A 14 8.37 0.05 -0.68
N TRP A 15 7.72 -0.21 -1.81
CA TRP A 15 7.10 -1.52 -2.06
C TRP A 15 7.95 -2.44 -2.91
N ASN A 16 8.45 -1.99 -4.05
CA ASN A 16 9.19 -2.87 -4.96
C ASN A 16 10.59 -3.18 -4.43
N LYS A 17 11.28 -2.18 -3.87
CA LYS A 17 12.59 -2.38 -3.23
C LYS A 17 12.50 -2.69 -1.74
N LYS A 18 11.32 -2.60 -1.15
CA LYS A 18 11.05 -2.94 0.27
C LYS A 18 11.90 -2.13 1.25
N SER A 19 12.12 -0.83 0.95
CA SER A 19 12.96 0.05 1.77
C SER A 19 12.16 0.69 2.91
N GLU A 20 12.44 0.31 4.15
CA GLU A 20 11.85 0.98 5.32
C GLU A 20 12.43 2.38 5.51
N ALA A 21 13.68 2.61 5.09
CA ALA A 21 14.27 3.95 5.14
C ALA A 21 13.50 4.94 4.26
N ALA A 22 12.99 4.49 3.11
CA ALA A 22 12.16 5.34 2.25
C ALA A 22 10.85 5.72 2.94
N ILE A 23 10.27 4.84 3.76
CA ILE A 23 9.08 5.16 4.55
C ILE A 23 9.36 6.33 5.48
N ASP A 24 10.48 6.30 6.22
CA ASP A 24 10.86 7.39 7.11
C ASP A 24 11.11 8.70 6.36
N GLU A 25 11.67 8.61 5.16
CA GLU A 25 11.99 9.79 4.35
C GLU A 25 10.75 10.43 3.75
N MET A 26 9.79 9.63 3.30
CA MET A 26 8.67 10.09 2.47
C MET A 26 7.36 10.24 3.24
N LEU A 27 7.24 9.70 4.44
CA LEU A 27 6.03 9.75 5.26
C LEU A 27 6.29 10.62 6.49
N ALA A 28 5.48 11.66 6.67
CA ALA A 28 5.66 12.58 7.79
C ALA A 28 5.34 11.89 9.13
N PRO A 29 5.95 12.33 10.27
CA PRO A 29 5.73 11.69 11.57
C PRO A 29 4.30 11.69 12.03
N GLY A 30 3.42 12.41 11.73
CA GLY A 30 2.01 12.36 12.15
C GLY A 30 1.06 12.02 11.01
N ALA A 31 1.57 11.53 9.89
CA ALA A 31 0.76 11.29 8.70
C ALA A 31 -0.40 10.33 8.98
N ILE A 32 -1.57 10.63 8.45
CA ILE A 32 -2.76 9.80 8.60
C ILE A 32 -3.04 9.09 7.28
N GLY A 33 -3.10 7.75 7.32
CA GLY A 33 -3.47 6.93 6.18
C GLY A 33 -4.83 6.29 6.38
N HIS A 34 -5.81 6.73 5.59
CA HIS A 34 -7.16 6.16 5.59
C HIS A 34 -7.23 4.98 4.63
N GLY A 35 -8.13 4.03 4.89
CA GLY A 35 -8.36 2.88 4.02
C GLY A 35 -7.41 1.71 4.22
N LEU A 36 -6.48 1.83 5.15
CA LEU A 36 -5.59 0.75 5.57
C LEU A 36 -5.61 0.69 7.09
N GLN A 37 -5.37 -0.51 7.65
CA GLN A 37 -5.42 -0.72 9.10
C GLN A 37 -4.04 -1.06 9.64
N ASP A 38 -3.74 -0.52 10.83
CA ASP A 38 -2.55 -0.92 11.58
C ASP A 38 -2.78 -2.35 12.12
N PRO A 39 -1.88 -3.31 11.86
CA PRO A 39 -2.02 -4.67 12.38
C PRO A 39 -2.11 -4.75 13.90
N ASP A 40 -1.58 -3.77 14.63
CA ASP A 40 -1.64 -3.71 16.09
C ASP A 40 -2.94 -3.12 16.62
N GLY A 41 -3.84 -2.71 15.72
CA GLY A 41 -5.15 -2.18 16.08
C GLY A 41 -5.41 -0.80 15.51
N GLY A 42 -6.69 -0.43 15.44
CA GLY A 42 -7.11 0.83 14.87
C GLY A 42 -7.61 0.70 13.42
N ASP A 43 -8.33 1.71 12.98
CA ASP A 43 -8.96 1.72 11.65
C ASP A 43 -8.17 2.53 10.62
N LYS A 44 -6.97 2.99 10.97
CA LYS A 44 -6.12 3.77 10.08
C LYS A 44 -4.66 3.66 10.48
N ILE A 45 -3.81 4.14 9.60
CA ILE A 45 -2.36 4.22 9.81
C ILE A 45 -2.03 5.62 10.35
N ILE A 46 -1.18 5.69 11.36
CA ILE A 46 -0.70 6.97 11.91
C ILE A 46 0.83 6.93 12.02
N GLY A 47 1.50 7.66 11.14
CA GLY A 47 2.94 7.84 11.14
C GLY A 47 3.74 6.66 10.57
N PRO A 48 5.07 6.84 10.45
CA PRO A 48 5.92 5.82 9.84
C PRO A 48 5.93 4.46 10.54
N GLU A 49 5.93 4.44 11.88
CA GLU A 49 5.99 3.17 12.61
C GLU A 49 4.73 2.34 12.39
N SER A 50 3.57 2.98 12.39
CA SER A 50 2.29 2.34 12.06
C SER A 50 2.30 1.75 10.65
N PHE A 51 2.79 2.54 9.68
CA PHE A 51 2.88 2.08 8.29
C PHE A 51 3.87 0.92 8.13
N LYS A 52 4.99 0.95 8.85
CA LYS A 52 5.97 -0.13 8.78
C LYS A 52 5.40 -1.46 9.26
N ARG A 53 4.51 -1.46 10.25
CA ARG A 53 3.85 -2.69 10.70
C ARG A 53 2.99 -3.29 9.60
N LEU A 54 2.21 -2.47 8.90
CA LEU A 54 1.42 -2.91 7.75
C LEU A 54 2.33 -3.39 6.62
N HIS A 55 3.37 -2.63 6.31
CA HIS A 55 4.33 -2.93 5.26
C HIS A 55 4.99 -4.29 5.48
N ARG A 56 5.47 -4.55 6.71
CA ARG A 56 6.08 -5.82 7.07
C ARG A 56 5.12 -7.00 6.90
N GLN A 57 3.85 -6.79 7.24
CA GLN A 57 2.82 -7.82 7.08
C GLN A 57 2.63 -8.20 5.62
N PHE A 58 2.49 -7.21 4.74
CA PHE A 58 2.30 -7.48 3.31
C PHE A 58 3.55 -8.03 2.65
N VAL A 59 4.73 -7.54 2.99
CA VAL A 59 6.00 -8.05 2.46
C VAL A 59 6.24 -9.50 2.91
N ALA A 60 5.88 -9.83 4.15
CA ALA A 60 5.99 -11.20 4.64
C ALA A 60 5.00 -12.14 3.95
N ALA A 61 3.76 -11.68 3.71
CA ALA A 61 2.73 -12.48 3.04
C ALA A 61 3.06 -12.68 1.55
N TYR A 62 3.56 -11.64 0.89
CA TYR A 62 3.90 -11.62 -0.53
C TYR A 62 5.37 -11.20 -0.70
N PRO A 63 6.35 -12.12 -0.51
CA PRO A 63 7.77 -11.74 -0.65
C PRO A 63 8.14 -11.21 -2.03
N ASP A 64 7.38 -11.58 -3.05
CA ASP A 64 7.55 -11.14 -4.44
C ASP A 64 6.61 -9.98 -4.82
N ILE A 65 6.04 -9.27 -3.83
CA ILE A 65 5.10 -8.18 -4.11
C ILE A 65 5.72 -7.16 -5.06
N HIS A 66 4.92 -6.78 -6.07
CA HIS A 66 5.31 -5.76 -7.03
C HIS A 66 4.11 -4.87 -7.31
N ILE A 67 4.33 -3.56 -7.30
CA ILE A 67 3.29 -2.58 -7.55
C ILE A 67 3.69 -1.73 -8.76
N GLU A 68 2.85 -1.74 -9.78
CA GLU A 68 3.01 -0.95 -10.98
C GLU A 68 2.09 0.26 -10.91
N VAL A 69 2.65 1.45 -11.11
CA VAL A 69 1.86 2.67 -11.22
C VAL A 69 1.36 2.79 -12.66
N LEU A 70 0.05 2.76 -12.83
CA LEU A 70 -0.59 2.79 -14.15
C LEU A 70 -0.87 4.21 -14.61
N ASP A 71 -1.35 5.07 -13.72
CA ASP A 71 -1.63 6.49 -13.97
C ASP A 71 -1.29 7.31 -12.75
N THR A 72 -0.96 8.59 -12.97
CA THR A 72 -0.83 9.58 -11.91
C THR A 72 -1.54 10.87 -12.32
N PHE A 73 -1.99 11.62 -11.32
CA PHE A 73 -2.59 12.93 -11.53
C PHE A 73 -2.27 13.83 -10.34
N VAL A 74 -2.23 15.14 -10.60
CA VAL A 74 -1.85 16.14 -9.58
C VAL A 74 -2.92 17.21 -9.53
N ASP A 75 -3.31 17.58 -8.32
CA ASP A 75 -4.21 18.69 -8.06
C ASP A 75 -3.72 19.44 -6.82
N GLY A 76 -3.05 20.57 -7.03
CA GLY A 76 -2.49 21.37 -5.94
C GLY A 76 -1.44 20.60 -5.17
N ASP A 77 -1.68 20.39 -3.87
CA ASP A 77 -0.80 19.64 -2.99
C ASP A 77 -1.12 18.14 -2.95
N LYS A 78 -2.06 17.67 -3.78
CA LYS A 78 -2.47 16.28 -3.82
C LYS A 78 -1.96 15.59 -5.07
N VAL A 79 -1.52 14.34 -4.89
CA VAL A 79 -1.11 13.47 -6.00
C VAL A 79 -1.93 12.20 -5.90
N GLY A 80 -2.52 11.78 -7.00
CA GLY A 80 -3.24 10.52 -7.11
C GLY A 80 -2.50 9.52 -7.97
N ALA A 81 -2.75 8.24 -7.72
CA ALA A 81 -2.21 7.16 -8.53
C ALA A 81 -3.20 6.02 -8.63
N ARG A 82 -3.21 5.37 -9.80
CA ARG A 82 -3.88 4.10 -10.02
C ARG A 82 -2.81 3.04 -10.19
N CYS A 83 -2.95 1.93 -9.46
CA CYS A 83 -1.89 0.93 -9.33
C CYS A 83 -2.40 -0.47 -9.60
N ARG A 84 -1.48 -1.35 -10.00
CA ARG A 84 -1.70 -2.79 -10.10
C ARG A 84 -0.74 -3.49 -9.14
N VAL A 85 -1.29 -4.37 -8.30
CA VAL A 85 -0.52 -5.12 -7.30
C VAL A 85 -0.50 -6.58 -7.71
N THR A 86 0.70 -7.17 -7.75
CA THR A 86 0.87 -8.60 -8.03
C THR A 86 1.75 -9.22 -6.95
N GLY A 87 1.57 -10.52 -6.73
CA GLY A 87 2.38 -11.26 -5.77
C GLY A 87 1.89 -12.68 -5.61
N THR A 88 2.65 -13.48 -4.86
CA THR A 88 2.33 -14.86 -4.55
C THR A 88 2.27 -15.02 -3.04
N HIS A 89 1.17 -15.56 -2.52
CA HIS A 89 0.93 -15.71 -1.08
C HIS A 89 1.68 -16.91 -0.53
N THR A 90 2.96 -16.72 -0.21
CA THR A 90 3.84 -17.77 0.30
C THR A 90 4.16 -17.60 1.79
N GLY A 91 3.82 -16.45 2.40
CA GLY A 91 3.99 -16.19 3.83
C GLY A 91 2.66 -16.24 4.57
N ASP A 92 2.71 -16.38 5.89
CA ASP A 92 1.52 -16.56 6.73
C ASP A 92 1.09 -15.29 7.49
N ALA A 93 1.57 -14.14 7.07
CA ALA A 93 1.47 -12.91 7.84
C ALA A 93 0.10 -12.22 7.80
N LEU A 94 -0.83 -12.65 6.95
CA LEU A 94 -2.18 -12.06 6.86
C LEU A 94 -3.20 -12.78 7.77
N GLY A 95 -2.75 -13.45 8.82
CA GLY A 95 -3.62 -14.19 9.74
C GLY A 95 -4.12 -15.51 9.18
N MET A 96 -3.48 -16.04 8.15
CA MET A 96 -3.84 -17.30 7.53
C MET A 96 -2.59 -18.02 7.04
N ALA A 97 -2.67 -19.35 6.91
CA ALA A 97 -1.60 -20.14 6.34
C ALA A 97 -1.38 -19.77 4.86
N PRO A 98 -0.15 -19.91 4.34
CA PRO A 98 0.11 -19.62 2.93
C PRO A 98 -0.78 -20.44 2.01
N THR A 99 -1.42 -19.77 1.05
CA THR A 99 -2.28 -20.43 0.07
C THR A 99 -1.54 -20.82 -1.19
N ASN A 100 -0.34 -20.26 -1.39
CA ASN A 100 0.44 -20.33 -2.65
C ASN A 100 -0.32 -19.75 -3.85
N GLY A 101 -1.41 -19.03 -3.59
CA GLY A 101 -2.21 -18.36 -4.61
C GLY A 101 -1.52 -17.11 -5.13
N ARG A 102 -1.71 -16.87 -6.43
CA ARG A 102 -1.24 -15.63 -7.03
C ARG A 102 -2.32 -14.57 -6.96
N VAL A 103 -1.94 -13.35 -6.59
CA VAL A 103 -2.85 -12.22 -6.59
C VAL A 103 -2.48 -11.22 -7.69
N ASP A 104 -3.51 -10.58 -8.23
CA ASP A 104 -3.39 -9.56 -9.25
C ASP A 104 -4.63 -8.68 -9.13
N PHE A 105 -4.48 -7.53 -8.47
CA PHE A 105 -5.60 -6.64 -8.21
C PHE A 105 -5.15 -5.19 -8.35
N THR A 106 -6.11 -4.29 -8.39
CA THR A 106 -5.83 -2.86 -8.59
C THR A 106 -6.22 -2.06 -7.36
N GLY A 107 -5.77 -0.83 -7.32
CA GLY A 107 -6.15 0.12 -6.30
C GLY A 107 -5.84 1.53 -6.74
N MET A 108 -6.37 2.46 -5.99
CA MET A 108 -6.13 3.89 -6.19
C MET A 108 -5.86 4.53 -4.84
N LEU A 109 -5.06 5.57 -4.86
CA LEU A 109 -4.85 6.37 -3.67
C LEU A 109 -4.65 7.82 -4.07
N VAL A 110 -4.93 8.70 -3.11
CA VAL A 110 -4.59 10.11 -3.18
C VAL A 110 -3.77 10.43 -1.95
N VAL A 111 -2.66 11.12 -2.12
CA VAL A 111 -1.85 11.61 -1.00
C VAL A 111 -1.81 13.14 -1.04
N ARG A 112 -1.78 13.75 0.14
CA ARG A 112 -1.53 15.17 0.30
C ARG A 112 -0.09 15.34 0.80
N LEU A 113 0.66 16.21 0.12
CA LEU A 113 2.07 16.43 0.41
C LEU A 113 2.29 17.76 1.10
N ASP A 114 3.24 17.79 2.03
CA ASP A 114 3.77 18.98 2.65
C ASP A 114 5.27 18.77 2.85
N ASN A 115 6.11 19.70 2.38
CA ASN A 115 7.57 19.57 2.41
C ASN A 115 8.05 18.23 1.79
N GLU A 116 7.45 17.83 0.68
CA GLU A 116 7.82 16.63 -0.06
C GLU A 116 7.62 15.33 0.75
N ARG A 117 6.72 15.37 1.75
CA ARG A 117 6.33 14.19 2.54
C ARG A 117 4.82 14.03 2.54
N ILE A 118 4.38 12.79 2.63
CA ILE A 118 2.95 12.50 2.81
C ILE A 118 2.53 12.92 4.21
N VAL A 119 1.50 13.75 4.30
CA VAL A 119 0.87 14.12 5.58
C VAL A 119 -0.50 13.49 5.74
N GLU A 120 -1.15 13.12 4.65
CA GLU A 120 -2.42 12.40 4.67
C GLU A 120 -2.57 11.59 3.38
N ALA A 121 -3.19 10.41 3.49
CA ALA A 121 -3.43 9.55 2.34
C ALA A 121 -4.80 8.88 2.43
N TRP A 122 -5.43 8.69 1.28
CA TRP A 122 -6.70 7.99 1.13
C TRP A 122 -6.48 6.82 0.19
N ASN A 123 -6.63 5.60 0.70
CA ASN A 123 -6.32 4.37 -0.02
C ASN A 123 -7.59 3.58 -0.32
N GLN A 124 -7.74 3.13 -1.57
CA GLN A 124 -8.84 2.28 -2.02
C GLN A 124 -8.27 1.14 -2.86
N PHE A 125 -7.86 0.07 -2.20
CA PHE A 125 -7.35 -1.13 -2.86
C PHE A 125 -8.41 -2.22 -2.84
N ASP A 126 -8.48 -3.00 -3.90
CA ASP A 126 -9.50 -4.05 -4.09
C ASP A 126 -9.10 -5.32 -3.33
N PHE A 127 -9.15 -5.26 -2.00
CA PHE A 127 -8.83 -6.40 -1.16
C PHE A 127 -9.85 -7.54 -1.28
N MET A 128 -11.09 -7.25 -1.68
CA MET A 128 -12.07 -8.31 -1.94
C MET A 128 -11.60 -9.21 -3.07
N THR A 129 -11.12 -8.63 -4.18
CA THR A 129 -10.55 -9.40 -5.27
C THR A 129 -9.32 -10.19 -4.80
N MET A 130 -8.43 -9.56 -4.02
CA MET A 130 -7.27 -10.23 -3.46
C MET A 130 -7.68 -11.49 -2.67
N TYR A 131 -8.60 -11.36 -1.72
CA TYR A 131 -9.03 -12.50 -0.91
C TYR A 131 -9.78 -13.54 -1.72
N SER A 132 -10.55 -13.12 -2.73
CA SER A 132 -11.20 -14.05 -3.64
C SER A 132 -10.18 -14.87 -4.42
N GLN A 133 -9.12 -14.25 -4.89
CA GLN A 133 -8.04 -14.95 -5.61
C GLN A 133 -7.29 -15.93 -4.73
N LEU A 134 -7.22 -15.66 -3.41
CA LEU A 134 -6.61 -16.58 -2.45
C LEU A 134 -7.56 -17.73 -2.05
N GLY A 135 -8.83 -17.68 -2.48
CA GLY A 135 -9.81 -18.72 -2.18
C GLY A 135 -10.42 -18.61 -0.78
N VAL A 136 -10.22 -17.50 -0.07
CA VAL A 136 -10.75 -17.32 1.29
C VAL A 136 -12.03 -16.50 1.32
N LEU A 137 -12.46 -15.99 0.17
CA LEU A 137 -13.70 -15.23 0.01
C LEU A 137 -14.35 -15.64 -1.31
N SER A 138 -15.63 -16.00 -1.26
CA SER A 138 -16.40 -16.34 -2.46
C SER A 138 -17.35 -15.19 -2.78
N LEU A 139 -17.23 -14.65 -4.00
CA LEU A 139 -18.09 -13.58 -4.49
C LEU A 139 -19.14 -14.18 -5.41
N ASN A 140 -20.31 -14.49 -4.84
CA ASN A 140 -21.47 -15.01 -5.59
C ASN A 140 -22.42 -13.86 -5.89
N VAL A 141 -22.16 -13.16 -6.99
CA VAL A 141 -23.03 -12.07 -7.45
C VAL A 141 -23.63 -12.35 -8.79
#